data_8ac1050b781095689a13cf8f1d60654c
#
_entry.id   8ac1050b781095689a13cf8f1d60654c
#
_cell.length_a   1.000
_cell.length_b   1.000
_cell.length_c   1.000
_cell.angle_alpha   90.00
_cell.angle_beta   90.00
_cell.angle_gamma   90.00
#
_symmetry.space_group_name_H-M   'P 1'
#
loop_
_entity.id
_entity.type
_entity.pdbx_description
1 polymer ?
#
loop_
_entity_poly.entity_id
_entity_poly.type
_entity_poly.pdbx_seq_one_letter_code
_entity_poly.pdbx_strand_id
1 'polypeptide(L)'
;MFEKLSRVEERYNKIAADLCDPAVVADINRYTALMKEQKHLAPVVETFARYKTAKTAAEEARELLQSESDPELCDLAREELKDSEAALEQLQEQLKILLLPRDPNDDKNVIIEIRGGAESALFAGVLYRMYSMYAEQKGFKSEILSENATELGGYKEISFSIDGDGAYSRFKFESGVHRVQRVPETESQGRIHTSTVTVAVLPEAEEVDFELDPKDLQIDTFRSSGAGGQHINKTSSAIRITHLPT
;
A
#
# COMPACT_ATOMS: atom_id res chain seq x y z
N MET A 1 4.78 1.47 26.85
CA MET A 1 3.81 0.92 25.88
C MET A 1 2.38 1.30 26.22
N PHE A 2 1.86 0.96 27.37
CA PHE A 2 0.46 1.17 27.74
C PHE A 2 0.01 2.64 27.73
N GLU A 3 0.85 3.57 28.16
CA GLU A 3 0.55 5.00 28.09
C GLU A 3 0.34 5.50 26.64
N LYS A 4 1.10 4.94 25.68
CA LYS A 4 0.86 5.22 24.26
C LYS A 4 -0.47 4.63 23.79
N LEU A 5 -0.82 3.43 24.23
CA LEU A 5 -2.08 2.77 23.88
C LEU A 5 -3.30 3.54 24.41
N SER A 6 -3.24 4.05 25.64
CA SER A 6 -4.31 4.89 26.18
C SER A 6 -4.50 6.18 25.38
N ARG A 7 -3.41 6.83 24.94
CA ARG A 7 -3.51 8.01 24.07
C ARG A 7 -4.10 7.68 22.69
N VAL A 8 -3.78 6.51 22.14
CA VAL A 8 -4.36 6.02 20.89
C VAL A 8 -5.87 5.81 21.04
N GLU A 9 -6.30 5.19 22.15
CA GLU A 9 -7.72 4.99 22.46
C GLU A 9 -8.46 6.32 22.64
N GLU A 10 -7.89 7.28 23.37
CA GLU A 10 -8.44 8.63 23.50
C GLU A 10 -8.58 9.34 22.14
N ARG A 11 -7.56 9.22 21.30
CA ARG A 11 -7.57 9.79 19.94
C ARG A 11 -8.66 9.15 19.09
N TYR A 12 -8.80 7.83 19.12
CA TYR A 12 -9.84 7.09 18.41
C TYR A 12 -11.24 7.54 18.81
N ASN A 13 -11.50 7.66 20.12
CA ASN A 13 -12.78 8.12 20.65
C ASN A 13 -13.07 9.57 20.26
N LYS A 14 -12.05 10.43 20.25
CA LYS A 14 -12.19 11.81 19.80
C LYS A 14 -12.55 11.87 18.31
N ILE A 15 -11.89 11.08 17.46
CA ILE A 15 -12.21 11.01 16.03
C ILE A 15 -13.64 10.52 15.83
N ALA A 16 -14.08 9.51 16.58
CA ALA A 16 -15.46 9.03 16.51
C ALA A 16 -16.48 10.12 16.86
N ALA A 17 -16.17 10.97 17.82
CA ALA A 17 -17.01 12.13 18.17
C ALA A 17 -16.96 13.21 17.07
N ASP A 18 -15.78 13.54 16.56
CA ASP A 18 -15.57 14.53 15.50
C ASP A 18 -16.30 14.13 14.19
N LEU A 19 -16.35 12.85 13.85
CA LEU A 19 -17.07 12.33 12.68
C LEU A 19 -18.59 12.47 12.78
N CYS A 20 -19.13 12.68 13.99
CA CYS A 20 -20.54 12.98 14.21
C CYS A 20 -20.86 14.48 14.13
N ASP A 21 -19.85 15.36 14.04
CA ASP A 21 -20.04 16.80 13.95
C ASP A 21 -20.48 17.20 12.53
N PRO A 22 -21.63 17.88 12.35
CA PRO A 22 -22.10 18.36 11.05
C PRO A 22 -21.09 19.25 10.32
N ALA A 23 -20.27 20.02 11.05
CA ALA A 23 -19.24 20.87 10.46
C ALA A 23 -18.09 20.05 9.83
N VAL A 24 -17.77 18.92 10.42
CA VAL A 24 -16.75 17.98 9.87
C VAL A 24 -17.32 17.23 8.68
N VAL A 25 -18.59 16.80 8.75
CA VAL A 25 -19.26 16.10 7.65
C VAL A 25 -19.39 16.98 6.39
N ALA A 26 -19.52 18.30 6.57
CA ALA A 26 -19.58 19.26 5.46
C ALA A 26 -18.22 19.46 4.75
N ASP A 27 -17.11 19.15 5.41
CA ASP A 27 -15.76 19.21 4.86
C ASP A 27 -15.29 17.81 4.45
N ILE A 28 -15.45 17.49 3.17
CA ILE A 28 -15.15 16.17 2.61
C ILE A 28 -13.69 15.78 2.84
N ASN A 29 -12.74 16.70 2.71
CA ASN A 29 -11.31 16.41 2.88
C ASN A 29 -11.00 16.05 4.33
N ARG A 30 -11.50 16.84 5.26
CA ARG A 30 -11.34 16.60 6.69
C ARG A 30 -12.04 15.32 7.14
N TYR A 31 -13.25 15.08 6.65
CA TYR A 31 -13.99 13.84 6.93
C TYR A 31 -13.23 12.60 6.46
N THR A 32 -12.75 12.63 5.21
CA THR A 32 -11.99 11.51 4.63
C THR A 32 -10.69 11.25 5.39
N ALA A 33 -9.96 12.31 5.76
CA ALA A 33 -8.74 12.18 6.56
C ALA A 33 -9.00 11.53 7.93
N LEU A 34 -10.07 11.95 8.63
CA LEU A 34 -10.46 11.38 9.92
C LEU A 34 -10.92 9.92 9.78
N MET A 35 -11.65 9.57 8.73
CA MET A 35 -12.05 8.18 8.45
C MET A 35 -10.83 7.28 8.19
N LYS A 36 -9.85 7.74 7.40
CA LYS A 36 -8.58 7.03 7.19
C LYS A 36 -7.86 6.83 8.53
N GLU A 37 -7.72 7.88 9.34
CA GLU A 37 -7.08 7.79 10.65
C GLU A 37 -7.81 6.81 11.59
N GLN A 38 -9.15 6.87 11.67
CA GLN A 38 -9.96 5.94 12.47
C GLN A 38 -9.74 4.49 12.06
N LYS A 39 -9.75 4.22 10.74
CA LYS A 39 -9.50 2.89 10.19
C LYS A 39 -8.13 2.35 10.62
N HIS A 40 -7.11 3.20 10.67
CA HIS A 40 -5.77 2.81 11.12
C HIS A 40 -5.68 2.51 12.61
N LEU A 41 -6.40 3.28 13.44
CA LEU A 41 -6.38 3.12 14.89
C LEU A 41 -7.25 1.96 15.37
N ALA A 42 -8.31 1.60 14.62
CA ALA A 42 -9.27 0.57 15.01
C ALA A 42 -8.62 -0.76 15.42
N PRO A 43 -7.70 -1.37 14.63
CA PRO A 43 -7.08 -2.65 15.02
C PRO A 43 -6.27 -2.56 16.33
N VAL A 44 -5.65 -1.40 16.59
CA VAL A 44 -4.89 -1.17 17.83
C VAL A 44 -5.84 -1.10 19.02
N VAL A 45 -6.94 -0.34 18.89
CA VAL A 45 -7.93 -0.15 19.96
C VAL A 45 -8.68 -1.45 20.26
N GLU A 46 -9.09 -2.20 19.24
CA GLU A 46 -9.75 -3.50 19.39
C GLU A 46 -8.83 -4.51 20.10
N THR A 47 -7.58 -4.60 19.68
CA THR A 47 -6.60 -5.49 20.32
C THR A 47 -6.30 -5.06 21.75
N PHE A 48 -6.24 -3.76 22.02
CA PHE A 48 -6.05 -3.21 23.35
C PHE A 48 -7.26 -3.45 24.26
N ALA A 49 -8.48 -3.35 23.74
CA ALA A 49 -9.69 -3.70 24.48
C ALA A 49 -9.68 -5.18 24.89
N ARG A 50 -9.34 -6.09 23.97
CA ARG A 50 -9.18 -7.52 24.26
C ARG A 50 -8.09 -7.76 25.31
N TYR A 51 -6.97 -7.05 25.22
CA TYR A 51 -5.91 -7.12 26.22
C TYR A 51 -6.40 -6.71 27.63
N LYS A 52 -7.18 -5.62 27.73
CA LYS A 52 -7.78 -5.18 29.00
C LYS A 52 -8.71 -6.24 29.57
N THR A 53 -9.57 -6.83 28.73
CA THR A 53 -10.49 -7.90 29.17
C THR A 53 -9.73 -9.13 29.67
N ALA A 54 -8.74 -9.60 28.94
CA ALA A 54 -7.93 -10.74 29.37
C ALA A 54 -7.15 -10.44 30.66
N LYS A 55 -6.69 -9.19 30.84
CA LYS A 55 -6.02 -8.76 32.07
C LYS A 55 -6.97 -8.79 33.28
N THR A 56 -8.19 -8.27 33.12
CA THR A 56 -9.20 -8.31 34.18
C THR A 56 -9.55 -9.75 34.54
N ALA A 57 -9.80 -10.61 33.54
CA ALA A 57 -10.07 -12.04 33.78
C ALA A 57 -8.94 -12.74 34.53
N ALA A 58 -7.69 -12.47 34.19
CA ALA A 58 -6.52 -13.02 34.91
C ALA A 58 -6.42 -12.51 36.37
N GLU A 59 -6.77 -11.23 36.61
CA GLU A 59 -6.79 -10.64 37.96
C GLU A 59 -7.92 -11.26 38.79
N GLU A 60 -9.12 -11.38 38.26
CA GLU A 60 -10.29 -12.01 38.89
C GLU A 60 -10.03 -13.50 39.22
N ALA A 61 -9.45 -14.24 38.27
CA ALA A 61 -9.09 -15.65 38.49
C ALA A 61 -8.03 -15.81 39.62
N ARG A 62 -7.08 -14.88 39.73
CA ARG A 62 -6.08 -14.87 40.84
C ARG A 62 -6.70 -14.55 42.17
N GLU A 63 -7.62 -13.59 42.22
CA GLU A 63 -8.36 -13.23 43.43
C GLU A 63 -9.24 -14.41 43.90
N LEU A 64 -9.90 -15.08 42.95
CA LEU A 64 -10.73 -16.26 43.23
C LEU A 64 -9.88 -17.39 43.85
N LEU A 65 -8.70 -17.65 43.28
CA LEU A 65 -7.77 -18.66 43.82
C LEU A 65 -7.23 -18.35 45.25
N GLN A 66 -7.25 -17.07 45.65
CA GLN A 66 -6.84 -16.67 47.01
C GLN A 66 -7.99 -16.71 48.01
N SER A 67 -9.23 -16.48 47.57
CA SER A 67 -10.39 -16.37 48.46
C SER A 67 -11.24 -17.62 48.56
N GLU A 68 -11.20 -18.49 47.52
CA GLU A 68 -12.05 -19.68 47.44
C GLU A 68 -11.33 -20.94 47.93
N SER A 69 -12.09 -21.84 48.56
CA SER A 69 -11.61 -23.13 49.12
C SER A 69 -12.23 -24.33 48.42
N ASP A 70 -13.21 -24.14 47.54
CA ASP A 70 -13.83 -25.20 46.76
C ASP A 70 -12.89 -25.70 45.67
N PRO A 71 -12.52 -27.02 45.67
CA PRO A 71 -11.61 -27.59 44.71
C PRO A 71 -12.06 -27.43 43.24
N GLU A 72 -13.36 -27.56 42.96
CA GLU A 72 -13.89 -27.44 41.58
C GLU A 72 -13.76 -26.01 41.07
N LEU A 73 -14.08 -25.03 41.89
CA LEU A 73 -13.94 -23.60 41.56
C LEU A 73 -12.46 -23.21 41.41
N CYS A 74 -11.60 -23.74 42.24
CA CYS A 74 -10.15 -23.50 42.14
C CYS A 74 -9.57 -24.11 40.86
N ASP A 75 -10.03 -25.27 40.42
CA ASP A 75 -9.55 -25.87 39.15
C ASP A 75 -10.01 -25.08 37.94
N LEU A 76 -11.27 -24.61 37.91
CA LEU A 76 -11.76 -23.70 36.86
C LEU A 76 -10.96 -22.39 36.84
N ALA A 77 -10.73 -21.80 37.98
CA ALA A 77 -9.97 -20.54 38.05
C ALA A 77 -8.50 -20.71 37.62
N ARG A 78 -7.88 -21.88 37.86
CA ARG A 78 -6.53 -22.19 37.33
C ARG A 78 -6.51 -22.31 35.81
N GLU A 79 -7.51 -22.94 35.21
CA GLU A 79 -7.65 -23.08 33.77
C GLU A 79 -7.87 -21.71 33.13
N GLU A 80 -8.80 -20.91 33.67
CA GLU A 80 -9.06 -19.54 33.19
C GLU A 80 -7.85 -18.63 33.31
N LEU A 81 -7.11 -18.73 34.42
CA LEU A 81 -5.87 -17.98 34.62
C LEU A 81 -4.83 -18.34 33.55
N LYS A 82 -4.64 -19.62 33.31
CA LYS A 82 -3.69 -20.11 32.30
C LYS A 82 -4.05 -19.62 30.90
N ASP A 83 -5.32 -19.69 30.52
CA ASP A 83 -5.80 -19.26 29.21
C ASP A 83 -5.70 -17.75 29.05
N SER A 84 -6.03 -16.99 30.10
CA SER A 84 -5.92 -15.54 30.12
C SER A 84 -4.45 -15.08 30.06
N GLU A 85 -3.52 -15.74 30.74
CA GLU A 85 -2.07 -15.44 30.67
C GLU A 85 -1.51 -15.71 29.26
N ALA A 86 -1.89 -16.83 28.63
CA ALA A 86 -1.50 -17.13 27.26
C ALA A 86 -2.07 -16.09 26.26
N ALA A 87 -3.34 -15.68 26.44
CA ALA A 87 -3.95 -14.63 25.64
C ALA A 87 -3.25 -13.26 25.81
N LEU A 88 -2.86 -12.92 27.04
CA LEU A 88 -2.12 -11.68 27.33
C LEU A 88 -0.78 -11.63 26.61
N GLU A 89 -0.03 -12.73 26.61
CA GLU A 89 1.25 -12.79 25.88
C GLU A 89 1.07 -12.60 24.37
N GLN A 90 0.11 -13.31 23.77
CA GLN A 90 -0.18 -13.19 22.36
C GLN A 90 -0.66 -11.77 21.98
N LEU A 91 -1.57 -11.19 22.76
CA LEU A 91 -2.09 -9.84 22.52
C LEU A 91 -1.01 -8.78 22.71
N GLN A 92 -0.09 -8.97 23.63
CA GLN A 92 1.05 -8.07 23.83
C GLN A 92 1.99 -8.06 22.63
N GLU A 93 2.28 -9.22 22.04
CA GLU A 93 3.08 -9.31 20.82
C GLU A 93 2.34 -8.67 19.63
N GLN A 94 1.04 -8.90 19.47
CA GLN A 94 0.23 -8.26 18.43
C GLN A 94 0.25 -6.73 18.59
N LEU A 95 0.09 -6.21 19.80
CA LEU A 95 0.15 -4.78 20.07
C LEU A 95 1.52 -4.18 19.75
N LYS A 96 2.61 -4.89 20.00
CA LYS A 96 3.95 -4.42 19.60
C LYS A 96 4.05 -4.26 18.08
N ILE A 97 3.55 -5.22 17.32
CA ILE A 97 3.56 -5.18 15.86
C ILE A 97 2.68 -4.03 15.34
N LEU A 98 1.46 -3.86 15.90
CA LEU A 98 0.52 -2.82 15.50
C LEU A 98 1.02 -1.39 15.81
N LEU A 99 1.91 -1.24 16.79
CA LEU A 99 2.52 0.05 17.16
C LEU A 99 3.79 0.39 16.36
N LEU A 100 4.22 -0.47 15.43
CA LEU A 100 5.33 -0.15 14.54
C LEU A 100 4.96 1.03 13.62
N PRO A 101 5.93 1.90 13.32
CA PRO A 101 5.69 2.97 12.37
C PRO A 101 5.28 2.40 11.01
N ARG A 102 4.19 2.91 10.46
CA ARG A 102 3.73 2.57 9.11
C ARG A 102 4.22 3.60 8.12
N ASP A 103 4.44 3.17 6.90
CA ASP A 103 4.69 4.04 5.77
C ASP A 103 3.38 4.80 5.43
N PRO A 104 3.38 6.13 5.34
CA PRO A 104 2.19 6.90 5.02
C PRO A 104 1.61 6.57 3.63
N ASN A 105 2.41 5.97 2.75
CA ASN A 105 1.98 5.56 1.42
C ASN A 105 1.37 4.16 1.38
N ASP A 106 1.40 3.40 2.48
CA ASP A 106 0.97 1.99 2.49
C ASP A 106 -0.47 1.77 2.01
N ASP A 107 -1.36 2.74 2.22
CA ASP A 107 -2.77 2.63 1.81
C ASP A 107 -3.06 3.16 0.40
N LYS A 108 -2.05 3.75 -0.26
CA LYS A 108 -2.21 4.30 -1.60
C LYS A 108 -2.35 3.19 -2.64
N ASN A 109 -2.96 3.53 -3.76
CA ASN A 109 -2.84 2.78 -5.00
C ASN A 109 -1.39 2.78 -5.47
N VAL A 110 -1.06 1.91 -6.38
CA VAL A 110 0.31 1.76 -6.87
C VAL A 110 0.35 1.83 -8.40
N ILE A 111 1.38 2.51 -8.91
CA ILE A 111 1.74 2.47 -10.32
C ILE A 111 2.99 1.62 -10.45
N ILE A 112 2.93 0.61 -11.30
CA ILE A 112 4.05 -0.28 -11.59
C ILE A 112 4.48 -0.08 -13.01
N GLU A 113 5.78 0.15 -13.20
CA GLU A 113 6.41 0.26 -14.50
C GLU A 113 7.45 -0.84 -14.64
N ILE A 114 7.35 -1.63 -15.71
CA ILE A 114 8.26 -2.73 -16.03
C ILE A 114 8.96 -2.38 -17.33
N ARG A 115 10.31 -2.32 -17.30
CA ARG A 115 11.15 -2.07 -18.48
C ARG A 115 12.06 -3.26 -18.74
N GLY A 116 11.95 -3.81 -19.95
CA GLY A 116 12.81 -4.87 -20.44
C GLY A 116 13.46 -4.48 -21.76
N GLY A 117 14.70 -4.92 -22.01
CA GLY A 117 15.31 -4.85 -23.35
C GLY A 117 14.58 -5.80 -24.32
N ALA A 118 14.93 -5.74 -25.60
CA ALA A 118 14.28 -6.54 -26.64
C ALA A 118 14.28 -8.06 -26.32
N GLU A 119 15.37 -8.57 -25.76
CA GLU A 119 15.51 -9.98 -25.34
C GLU A 119 14.76 -10.32 -24.06
N SER A 120 14.48 -9.32 -23.21
CA SER A 120 13.79 -9.48 -21.92
C SER A 120 12.30 -9.17 -22.00
N ALA A 121 11.78 -8.78 -23.17
CA ALA A 121 10.40 -8.37 -23.35
C ALA A 121 9.39 -9.46 -22.95
N LEU A 122 9.67 -10.71 -23.26
CA LEU A 122 8.85 -11.86 -22.84
C LEU A 122 8.83 -12.03 -21.32
N PHE A 123 9.94 -11.76 -20.64
CA PHE A 123 10.00 -11.82 -19.19
C PHE A 123 9.21 -10.67 -18.53
N ALA A 124 9.25 -9.48 -19.10
CA ALA A 124 8.40 -8.37 -18.67
C ALA A 124 6.90 -8.74 -18.75
N GLY A 125 6.48 -9.42 -19.82
CA GLY A 125 5.12 -9.94 -19.96
C GLY A 125 4.74 -10.97 -18.88
N VAL A 126 5.68 -11.83 -18.51
CA VAL A 126 5.47 -12.81 -17.43
C VAL A 126 5.30 -12.11 -16.09
N LEU A 127 6.11 -11.10 -15.78
CA LEU A 127 5.99 -10.33 -14.53
C LEU A 127 4.68 -9.55 -14.49
N TYR A 128 4.31 -8.88 -15.57
CA TYR A 128 3.01 -8.20 -15.67
C TYR A 128 1.85 -9.16 -15.37
N ARG A 129 1.84 -10.32 -16.01
CA ARG A 129 0.82 -11.35 -15.77
C ARG A 129 0.82 -11.80 -14.30
N MET A 130 1.98 -12.04 -13.72
CA MET A 130 2.12 -12.45 -12.32
C MET A 130 1.52 -11.40 -11.37
N TYR A 131 1.85 -10.14 -11.56
CA TYR A 131 1.33 -9.04 -10.74
C TYR A 131 -0.17 -8.84 -10.93
N SER A 132 -0.68 -8.91 -12.15
CA SER A 132 -2.11 -8.81 -12.45
C SER A 132 -2.91 -9.95 -11.81
N MET A 133 -2.43 -11.19 -11.89
CA MET A 133 -3.08 -12.33 -11.24
C MET A 133 -3.08 -12.21 -9.71
N TYR A 134 -1.97 -11.73 -9.14
CA TYR A 134 -1.91 -11.49 -7.69
C TYR A 134 -2.86 -10.37 -7.26
N ALA A 135 -2.93 -9.28 -8.03
CA ALA A 135 -3.88 -8.20 -7.79
C ALA A 135 -5.33 -8.69 -7.82
N GLU A 136 -5.69 -9.47 -8.84
CA GLU A 136 -7.03 -10.09 -8.96
C GLU A 136 -7.35 -11.00 -7.77
N GLN A 137 -6.41 -11.85 -7.33
CA GLN A 137 -6.57 -12.72 -6.16
C GLN A 137 -6.82 -11.93 -4.88
N LYS A 138 -6.27 -10.70 -4.78
CA LYS A 138 -6.47 -9.80 -3.63
C LYS A 138 -7.70 -8.92 -3.77
N GLY A 139 -8.44 -9.00 -4.87
CA GLY A 139 -9.60 -8.17 -5.16
C GLY A 139 -9.24 -6.74 -5.56
N PHE A 140 -7.98 -6.51 -5.97
CA PHE A 140 -7.53 -5.23 -6.52
C PHE A 140 -7.88 -5.13 -7.99
N LYS A 141 -8.09 -3.91 -8.49
CA LYS A 141 -8.29 -3.65 -9.91
C LYS A 141 -6.97 -3.27 -10.55
N SER A 142 -6.68 -3.77 -11.75
CA SER A 142 -5.52 -3.36 -12.52
C SER A 142 -5.94 -2.75 -13.83
N GLU A 143 -5.28 -1.63 -14.22
CA GLU A 143 -5.52 -0.93 -15.46
C GLU A 143 -4.20 -0.59 -16.14
N ILE A 144 -4.09 -0.86 -17.44
CA ILE A 144 -2.91 -0.52 -18.23
C ILE A 144 -2.96 0.98 -18.56
N LEU A 145 -1.92 1.71 -18.16
CA LEU A 145 -1.77 3.13 -18.45
C LEU A 145 -1.04 3.35 -19.79
N SER A 146 0.01 2.55 -20.03
CA SER A 146 0.82 2.63 -21.24
C SER A 146 1.49 1.30 -21.51
N GLU A 147 1.59 0.92 -22.78
CA GLU A 147 2.30 -0.29 -23.17
C GLU A 147 3.10 -0.10 -24.47
N ASN A 148 4.25 -0.74 -24.53
CA ASN A 148 5.06 -0.87 -25.74
C ASN A 148 5.30 -2.36 -25.98
N ALA A 149 4.33 -2.99 -26.64
CA ALA A 149 4.34 -4.40 -26.95
C ALA A 149 5.36 -4.75 -28.04
N THR A 150 5.84 -6.00 -28.04
CA THR A 150 6.72 -6.53 -29.09
C THR A 150 5.95 -7.51 -29.98
N GLU A 151 6.43 -7.70 -31.21
CA GLU A 151 5.85 -8.65 -32.17
C GLU A 151 5.84 -10.10 -31.64
N LEU A 152 6.73 -10.43 -30.71
CA LEU A 152 6.87 -11.74 -30.10
C LEU A 152 6.00 -11.96 -28.85
N GLY A 153 5.13 -10.99 -28.52
CA GLY A 153 4.16 -11.15 -27.42
C GLY A 153 4.68 -10.78 -26.03
N GLY A 154 5.66 -9.91 -25.93
CA GLY A 154 6.14 -9.33 -24.67
C GLY A 154 6.09 -7.81 -24.70
N TYR A 155 6.63 -7.17 -23.66
CA TYR A 155 6.65 -5.71 -23.52
C TYR A 155 8.09 -5.20 -23.40
N LYS A 156 8.46 -4.19 -24.20
CA LYS A 156 9.67 -3.39 -23.95
C LYS A 156 9.49 -2.53 -22.73
N GLU A 157 8.29 -2.02 -22.58
CA GLU A 157 7.86 -1.20 -21.45
C GLU A 157 6.35 -1.39 -21.25
N ILE A 158 5.92 -1.50 -20.01
CA ILE A 158 4.53 -1.52 -19.62
C ILE A 158 4.36 -0.80 -18.29
N SER A 159 3.42 0.14 -18.24
CA SER A 159 3.01 0.86 -17.05
C SER A 159 1.53 0.57 -16.78
N PHE A 160 1.21 0.21 -15.56
CA PHE A 160 -0.15 -0.08 -15.14
C PHE A 160 -0.39 0.33 -13.69
N SER A 161 -1.63 0.71 -13.38
CA SER A 161 -2.08 0.96 -12.02
C SER A 161 -2.62 -0.32 -11.39
N ILE A 162 -2.52 -0.40 -10.08
CA ILE A 162 -3.24 -1.37 -9.26
C ILE A 162 -3.96 -0.59 -8.16
N ASP A 163 -5.30 -0.62 -8.22
CA ASP A 163 -6.16 0.13 -7.34
C ASP A 163 -6.74 -0.79 -6.28
N GLY A 164 -6.50 -0.45 -5.04
CA GLY A 164 -7.01 -1.20 -3.90
C GLY A 164 -6.39 -0.74 -2.59
N ASP A 165 -7.14 -0.95 -1.52
CA ASP A 165 -6.71 -0.57 -0.19
C ASP A 165 -5.47 -1.34 0.25
N GLY A 166 -4.37 -0.63 0.47
CA GLY A 166 -3.10 -1.22 0.82
C GLY A 166 -2.34 -1.84 -0.37
N ALA A 167 -2.67 -1.49 -1.61
CA ALA A 167 -1.99 -2.01 -2.79
C ALA A 167 -0.48 -1.69 -2.74
N TYR A 168 -0.11 -0.43 -2.48
CA TYR A 168 1.30 -0.05 -2.39
C TYR A 168 2.06 -0.85 -1.32
N SER A 169 1.47 -1.12 -0.17
CA SER A 169 2.11 -1.89 0.90
C SER A 169 2.50 -3.31 0.48
N ARG A 170 1.80 -3.88 -0.51
CA ARG A 170 2.07 -5.23 -1.04
C ARG A 170 3.15 -5.25 -2.10
N PHE A 171 3.18 -4.21 -2.94
CA PHE A 171 4.06 -4.17 -4.11
C PHE A 171 5.34 -3.37 -3.89
N LYS A 172 5.46 -2.52 -2.86
CA LYS A 172 6.62 -1.63 -2.64
C LYS A 172 7.97 -2.34 -2.61
N PHE A 173 8.01 -3.61 -2.21
CA PHE A 173 9.24 -4.41 -2.16
C PHE A 173 9.60 -5.08 -3.49
N GLU A 174 8.74 -5.01 -4.49
CA GLU A 174 9.01 -5.52 -5.84
C GLU A 174 9.84 -4.55 -6.69
N SER A 175 10.05 -3.31 -6.21
CA SER A 175 10.89 -2.34 -6.91
C SER A 175 12.34 -2.80 -6.96
N GLY A 176 12.91 -2.82 -8.16
CA GLY A 176 14.30 -3.21 -8.38
C GLY A 176 14.54 -3.96 -9.68
N VAL A 177 15.62 -4.71 -9.71
CA VAL A 177 16.03 -5.49 -10.87
C VAL A 177 15.63 -6.95 -10.69
N HIS A 178 14.83 -7.47 -11.61
CA HIS A 178 14.42 -8.86 -11.66
C HIS A 178 15.21 -9.60 -12.72
N ARG A 179 15.75 -10.75 -12.38
CA ARG A 179 16.58 -11.57 -13.26
C ARG A 179 16.08 -13.01 -13.29
N VAL A 180 15.96 -13.57 -14.48
CA VAL A 180 15.64 -14.98 -14.66
C VAL A 180 16.65 -15.67 -15.58
N GLN A 181 16.96 -16.91 -15.28
CA GLN A 181 17.75 -17.81 -16.12
C GLN A 181 16.86 -18.96 -16.55
N ARG A 182 16.48 -18.98 -17.82
CA ARG A 182 15.61 -20.01 -18.40
C ARG A 182 15.91 -20.20 -19.88
N VAL A 183 15.40 -21.26 -20.45
CA VAL A 183 15.31 -21.41 -21.90
C VAL A 183 14.08 -20.59 -22.34
N PRO A 184 14.23 -19.49 -23.09
CA PRO A 184 13.08 -18.72 -23.59
C PRO A 184 12.26 -19.53 -24.60
N GLU A 185 10.99 -19.23 -24.76
CA GLU A 185 10.13 -19.87 -25.76
C GLU A 185 10.60 -19.64 -27.21
N THR A 186 11.36 -18.59 -27.43
CA THR A 186 11.97 -18.25 -28.73
C THR A 186 13.27 -19.01 -29.03
N GLU A 187 13.82 -19.76 -28.06
CA GLU A 187 15.07 -20.47 -28.22
C GLU A 187 14.83 -21.92 -28.70
N SER A 188 15.26 -22.23 -29.91
CA SER A 188 15.06 -23.55 -30.54
C SER A 188 16.12 -24.60 -30.20
N GLN A 189 17.28 -24.17 -29.66
CA GLN A 189 18.44 -25.08 -29.40
C GLN A 189 18.57 -25.44 -27.90
N GLY A 190 17.62 -25.04 -27.08
CA GLY A 190 17.58 -25.36 -25.64
C GLY A 190 18.66 -24.66 -24.81
N ARG A 191 19.19 -23.54 -25.25
CA ARG A 191 20.21 -22.77 -24.52
C ARG A 191 19.52 -21.93 -23.42
N ILE A 192 20.15 -21.89 -22.25
CA ILE A 192 19.72 -21.05 -21.14
C ILE A 192 20.14 -19.60 -21.42
N HIS A 193 19.19 -18.67 -21.44
CA HIS A 193 19.42 -17.24 -21.53
C HIS A 193 19.14 -16.58 -20.19
N THR A 194 19.84 -15.46 -19.93
CA THR A 194 19.57 -14.60 -18.79
C THR A 194 18.74 -13.41 -19.26
N SER A 195 17.52 -13.28 -18.77
CA SER A 195 16.67 -12.11 -19.01
C SER A 195 16.63 -11.25 -17.76
N THR A 196 16.78 -9.94 -17.94
CA THR A 196 16.78 -8.96 -16.86
C THR A 196 15.79 -7.84 -17.19
N VAL A 197 14.95 -7.49 -16.24
CA VAL A 197 14.02 -6.37 -16.33
C VAL A 197 14.12 -5.49 -15.10
N THR A 198 13.78 -4.23 -15.25
CA THR A 198 13.69 -3.28 -14.13
C THR A 198 12.22 -3.05 -13.84
N VAL A 199 11.86 -3.10 -12.56
CA VAL A 199 10.53 -2.82 -12.05
C VAL A 199 10.61 -1.57 -11.17
N ALA A 200 9.84 -0.56 -11.49
CA ALA A 200 9.63 0.60 -10.65
C ALA A 200 8.24 0.51 -10.03
N VAL A 201 8.15 0.74 -8.72
CA VAL A 201 6.89 0.71 -7.96
C VAL A 201 6.75 2.06 -7.27
N LEU A 202 5.73 2.81 -7.65
CA LEU A 202 5.50 4.17 -7.18
C LEU A 202 4.12 4.26 -6.53
N PRO A 203 3.98 4.94 -5.38
CA PRO A 203 2.67 5.24 -4.85
C PRO A 203 1.97 6.22 -5.79
N GLU A 204 0.67 6.02 -6.02
CA GLU A 204 -0.12 6.97 -6.79
C GLU A 204 -0.20 8.30 -6.04
N ALA A 205 0.11 9.40 -6.72
CA ALA A 205 -0.02 10.74 -6.17
C ALA A 205 -1.51 11.11 -6.06
N GLU A 206 -1.93 11.63 -4.92
CA GLU A 206 -3.26 12.20 -4.75
C GLU A 206 -3.26 13.64 -5.31
N GLU A 207 -4.40 14.11 -5.84
CA GLU A 207 -4.54 15.49 -6.39
C GLU A 207 -4.13 16.58 -5.39
N VAL A 208 -4.17 16.27 -4.09
CA VAL A 208 -3.81 17.20 -3.00
C VAL A 208 -2.29 17.24 -2.75
N ASP A 209 -1.55 16.25 -3.27
CA ASP A 209 -0.11 16.12 -3.03
C ASP A 209 0.72 17.08 -3.91
N PHE A 210 0.12 17.68 -4.92
CA PHE A 210 0.81 18.56 -5.83
C PHE A 210 -0.10 19.70 -6.31
N GLU A 211 0.22 20.93 -5.90
CA GLU A 211 -0.42 22.14 -6.40
C GLU A 211 0.56 22.86 -7.35
N LEU A 212 0.14 22.98 -8.61
CA LEU A 212 0.91 23.67 -9.65
C LEU A 212 0.37 25.08 -9.81
N ASP A 213 1.10 26.09 -9.34
CA ASP A 213 0.72 27.48 -9.60
C ASP A 213 0.98 27.83 -11.09
N PRO A 214 -0.06 28.22 -11.86
CA PRO A 214 0.12 28.62 -13.25
C PRO A 214 1.15 29.74 -13.46
N LYS A 215 1.43 30.55 -12.43
CA LYS A 215 2.44 31.61 -12.48
C LYS A 215 3.86 31.08 -12.52
N ASP A 216 4.08 29.86 -12.00
CA ASP A 216 5.37 29.21 -12.00
C ASP A 216 5.65 28.46 -13.32
N LEU A 217 4.70 28.52 -14.26
CA LEU A 217 4.81 27.87 -15.55
C LEU A 217 5.09 28.89 -16.65
N GLN A 218 6.20 28.69 -17.35
CA GLN A 218 6.47 29.36 -18.62
C GLN A 218 6.05 28.44 -19.76
N ILE A 219 5.08 28.90 -20.57
CA ILE A 219 4.58 28.17 -21.73
C ILE A 219 5.11 28.86 -23.00
N ASP A 220 6.01 28.17 -23.70
CA ASP A 220 6.57 28.63 -24.96
C ASP A 220 6.01 27.85 -26.12
N THR A 221 5.56 28.54 -27.17
CA THR A 221 5.15 27.92 -28.43
C THR A 221 6.25 28.10 -29.47
N PHE A 222 6.65 27.01 -30.12
CA PHE A 222 7.68 27.07 -31.14
C PHE A 222 7.38 26.13 -32.31
N ARG A 223 8.17 26.23 -33.38
CA ARG A 223 8.03 25.36 -34.54
C ARG A 223 8.61 24.00 -34.22
N SER A 224 7.84 22.94 -34.45
CA SER A 224 8.35 21.58 -34.30
C SER A 224 9.45 21.28 -35.30
N SER A 225 10.53 20.65 -34.87
CA SER A 225 11.60 20.19 -35.74
C SER A 225 11.36 18.71 -36.10
N GLY A 226 11.29 18.39 -37.39
CA GLY A 226 11.13 16.99 -37.86
C GLY A 226 11.03 16.92 -39.39
N ALA A 227 11.24 15.73 -39.92
CA ALA A 227 11.04 15.45 -41.33
C ALA A 227 9.53 15.46 -41.67
N GLY A 228 9.00 16.60 -41.99
CA GLY A 228 7.59 16.78 -42.31
C GLY A 228 7.37 17.93 -43.30
N GLY A 229 6.22 17.94 -43.95
CA GLY A 229 5.88 18.88 -45.00
C GLY A 229 5.76 20.34 -44.57
N GLN A 230 5.32 21.22 -45.50
CA GLN A 230 5.29 22.67 -45.33
C GLN A 230 4.52 23.17 -44.08
N HIS A 231 3.58 22.39 -43.56
CA HIS A 231 2.78 22.73 -42.37
C HIS A 231 3.62 22.76 -41.06
N ILE A 232 4.54 21.80 -40.88
CA ILE A 232 5.40 21.70 -39.71
C ILE A 232 6.37 22.88 -39.61
N ASN A 233 6.80 23.40 -40.76
CA ASN A 233 7.77 24.50 -40.82
C ASN A 233 7.15 25.90 -40.71
N LYS A 234 5.82 26.03 -40.88
CA LYS A 234 5.12 27.31 -40.86
C LYS A 234 4.33 27.62 -39.62
N THR A 235 3.86 26.60 -38.90
CA THR A 235 3.03 26.77 -37.70
C THR A 235 3.82 26.46 -36.42
N SER A 236 3.69 27.29 -35.40
CA SER A 236 4.24 27.08 -34.06
C SER A 236 3.31 26.14 -33.29
N SER A 237 3.35 24.85 -33.60
CA SER A 237 2.48 23.82 -33.02
C SER A 237 3.13 23.02 -31.88
N ALA A 238 4.42 23.20 -31.64
CA ALA A 238 5.11 22.58 -30.49
C ALA A 238 4.99 23.50 -29.27
N ILE A 239 4.73 22.89 -28.13
CA ILE A 239 4.59 23.56 -26.84
C ILE A 239 5.69 23.03 -25.92
N ARG A 240 6.38 23.97 -25.26
CA ARG A 240 7.31 23.69 -24.17
C ARG A 240 6.74 24.30 -22.89
N ILE A 241 6.65 23.51 -21.86
CA ILE A 241 6.27 23.98 -20.51
C ILE A 241 7.50 23.84 -19.64
N THR A 242 7.93 24.96 -19.05
CA THR A 242 9.06 24.99 -18.11
C THR A 242 8.52 25.41 -16.76
N HIS A 243 8.80 24.63 -15.73
CA HIS A 243 8.52 25.00 -14.35
C HIS A 243 9.71 25.82 -13.83
N LEU A 244 9.44 27.08 -13.47
CA LEU A 244 10.49 28.05 -13.14
C LEU A 244 11.22 27.79 -11.82
N PRO A 245 10.58 27.23 -10.75
CA PRO A 245 11.21 27.00 -9.47
C PRO A 245 12.12 25.77 -9.41
N THR A 246 12.04 24.81 -10.36
CA THR A 246 12.83 23.54 -10.32
C THR A 246 13.79 23.34 -11.48
#